data_e20bda790d4e91ca6421c249d833dd6f
#
_entry.id   e20bda790d4e91ca6421c249d833dd6f
#
_cell.length_a   1.000
_cell.length_b   1.000
_cell.length_c   1.000
_cell.angle_alpha   90.00
_cell.angle_beta   90.00
_cell.angle_gamma   90.00
#
_symmetry.space_group_name_H-M   'P 1'
#
loop_
_entity.id
_entity.type
_entity.pdbx_description
1 polymer ?
#
loop_
_entity_poly.entity_id
_entity_poly.type
_entity_poly.pdbx_seq_one_letter_code
_entity_poly.pdbx_strand_id
1 'polypeptide(L)'
;MKKLLGILVLGLLLSTNAHSACEKEDFIKYVEVKGNCIALFGTKKNEINKKQLIILLHGDHRKRDIGGILPAFVNKIENKDRNVFVIARPGWKVKKRKSDGGDSRGVDRGDNYIFIRDIEPVALAIKKLKEHYNPEELILFGYSGGAALTGVIIGKYSGLIDHAILAGCPCNVPEWRKYRKKGSGWPRSSSPHNLVSNIDKDIKVDILIGKNDKNTHPKFSEQYYDLLKKENIDVTLTSFNGDHSTMWKEPIKIINLIKKAIDS
;
A
#
# COMPACT_ATOMS: atom_id res chain seq x y z
N MET A 1 30.47 -62.72 -27.92
CA MET A 1 29.69 -62.42 -26.72
C MET A 1 29.91 -60.96 -26.35
N LYS A 2 29.02 -60.05 -26.75
CA LYS A 2 29.10 -58.64 -26.43
C LYS A 2 28.07 -58.37 -25.32
N LYS A 3 28.53 -57.94 -24.12
CA LYS A 3 27.69 -57.57 -23.01
C LYS A 3 27.20 -56.14 -23.24
N LEU A 4 25.88 -55.96 -23.40
CA LEU A 4 25.22 -54.63 -23.35
C LEU A 4 25.16 -54.19 -21.89
N LEU A 5 25.82 -53.07 -21.59
CA LEU A 5 25.69 -52.38 -20.32
C LEU A 5 24.50 -51.42 -20.43
N GLY A 6 23.38 -51.76 -19.81
CA GLY A 6 22.22 -50.86 -19.70
C GLY A 6 22.48 -49.78 -18.65
N ILE A 7 22.58 -48.53 -19.09
CA ILE A 7 22.64 -47.36 -18.18
C ILE A 7 21.21 -47.03 -17.77
N LEU A 8 20.88 -47.32 -16.53
CA LEU A 8 19.62 -46.89 -15.89
C LEU A 8 19.76 -45.42 -15.48
N VAL A 9 19.22 -44.51 -16.29
CA VAL A 9 19.14 -43.11 -15.92
C VAL A 9 17.98 -42.93 -14.92
N LEU A 10 18.33 -42.95 -13.65
CA LEU A 10 17.39 -42.62 -12.58
C LEU A 10 17.16 -41.08 -12.58
N GLY A 11 16.13 -40.65 -13.29
CA GLY A 11 15.69 -39.27 -13.25
C GLY A 11 15.23 -38.89 -11.83
N LEU A 12 16.10 -38.25 -11.05
CA LEU A 12 15.67 -37.56 -9.84
C LEU A 12 14.73 -36.40 -10.25
N LEU A 13 13.43 -36.62 -10.17
CA LEU A 13 12.45 -35.58 -10.11
C LEU A 13 12.67 -34.84 -8.77
N LEU A 14 13.56 -33.86 -8.78
CA LEU A 14 13.59 -32.84 -7.74
C LEU A 14 12.28 -32.08 -7.84
N SER A 15 11.23 -32.59 -7.18
CA SER A 15 10.10 -31.76 -6.80
C SER A 15 10.65 -30.68 -5.89
N THR A 16 10.98 -29.51 -6.44
CA THR A 16 11.12 -28.30 -5.66
C THR A 16 9.74 -28.04 -5.08
N ASN A 17 9.49 -28.56 -3.88
CA ASN A 17 8.46 -28.02 -3.03
C ASN A 17 8.79 -26.54 -2.90
N ALA A 18 8.11 -25.70 -3.67
CA ALA A 18 8.06 -24.29 -3.42
C ALA A 18 7.41 -24.18 -2.03
N HIS A 19 8.26 -24.12 -0.99
CA HIS A 19 7.77 -23.77 0.33
C HIS A 19 7.04 -22.45 0.17
N SER A 20 5.76 -22.44 0.48
CA SER A 20 4.99 -21.20 0.65
C SER A 20 5.83 -20.30 1.54
N ALA A 21 6.12 -19.09 1.09
CA ALA A 21 6.92 -18.12 1.85
C ALA A 21 6.31 -17.83 3.24
N CYS A 22 5.03 -18.12 3.42
CA CYS A 22 4.33 -18.14 4.70
C CYS A 22 4.10 -19.59 5.13
N GLU A 23 4.75 -20.04 6.20
CA GLU A 23 4.45 -21.34 6.82
C GLU A 23 2.96 -21.49 7.12
N LYS A 24 2.27 -20.38 7.38
CA LYS A 24 0.83 -20.35 7.60
C LYS A 24 0.25 -18.97 7.24
N GLU A 25 -0.54 -18.89 6.18
CA GLU A 25 -1.44 -17.76 5.92
C GLU A 25 -2.56 -17.79 6.96
N ASP A 26 -2.82 -16.65 7.65
CA ASP A 26 -3.84 -16.57 8.70
C ASP A 26 -4.73 -15.32 8.60
N PHE A 27 -4.51 -14.47 7.58
CA PHE A 27 -5.21 -13.19 7.32
C PHE A 27 -5.17 -12.19 8.48
N ILE A 28 -4.43 -12.48 9.55
CA ILE A 28 -4.23 -11.61 10.72
C ILE A 28 -2.79 -11.11 10.78
N LYS A 29 -1.84 -12.02 10.53
CA LYS A 29 -0.40 -11.74 10.60
C LYS A 29 0.22 -11.73 9.22
N TYR A 30 -0.26 -12.58 8.32
CA TYR A 30 0.28 -12.78 6.99
C TYR A 30 -0.80 -13.12 5.97
N VAL A 31 -0.58 -12.60 4.76
CA VAL A 31 -1.28 -13.02 3.53
C VAL A 31 -0.23 -13.44 2.52
N GLU A 32 -0.41 -14.59 1.88
CA GLU A 32 0.45 -15.05 0.81
C GLU A 32 -0.04 -14.54 -0.55
N VAL A 33 0.86 -14.00 -1.35
CA VAL A 33 0.57 -13.59 -2.72
C VAL A 33 1.73 -13.98 -3.64
N LYS A 34 1.47 -14.79 -4.67
CA LYS A 34 2.47 -15.23 -5.66
C LYS A 34 3.75 -15.75 -5.01
N GLY A 35 3.64 -16.59 -3.97
CA GLY A 35 4.78 -17.15 -3.24
C GLY A 35 5.51 -16.16 -2.32
N ASN A 36 4.97 -14.95 -2.11
CA ASN A 36 5.52 -13.97 -1.17
C ASN A 36 4.60 -13.82 0.04
N CYS A 37 5.21 -13.72 1.20
CA CYS A 37 4.54 -13.51 2.46
C CYS A 37 4.43 -12.01 2.74
N ILE A 38 3.22 -11.48 2.79
CA ILE A 38 2.96 -10.08 3.11
C ILE A 38 2.52 -9.96 4.56
N ALA A 39 3.31 -9.26 5.37
CA ALA A 39 3.07 -9.10 6.79
C ALA A 39 2.01 -8.04 7.08
N LEU A 40 1.12 -8.37 8.01
CA LEU A 40 0.02 -7.55 8.48
C LEU A 40 0.20 -7.18 9.95
N PHE A 41 -0.40 -6.07 10.36
CA PHE A 41 -0.63 -5.73 11.76
C PHE A 41 -1.99 -5.05 11.88
N GLY A 42 -2.88 -5.60 12.68
CA GLY A 42 -4.21 -5.02 12.80
C GLY A 42 -5.11 -5.75 13.76
N THR A 43 -6.37 -5.78 13.43
CA THR A 43 -7.44 -6.47 14.13
C THR A 43 -7.01 -7.87 14.56
N LYS A 44 -7.21 -8.19 15.83
CA LYS A 44 -6.74 -9.47 16.41
C LYS A 44 -7.70 -10.63 16.21
N LYS A 45 -8.96 -10.32 15.95
CA LYS A 45 -10.01 -11.30 15.74
C LYS A 45 -10.28 -11.45 14.25
N ASN A 46 -10.46 -12.68 13.80
CA ASN A 46 -10.82 -12.98 12.42
C ASN A 46 -12.35 -12.86 12.22
N GLU A 47 -12.88 -11.66 12.43
CA GLU A 47 -14.31 -11.37 12.30
C GLU A 47 -14.64 -10.97 10.86
N ILE A 48 -15.31 -11.84 10.13
CA ILE A 48 -15.76 -11.61 8.75
C ILE A 48 -17.08 -10.81 8.72
N ASN A 49 -17.47 -10.33 7.53
CA ASN A 49 -18.72 -9.61 7.27
C ASN A 49 -18.93 -8.36 8.14
N LYS A 50 -17.85 -7.67 8.50
CA LYS A 50 -17.95 -6.34 9.08
C LYS A 50 -18.25 -5.32 7.98
N LYS A 51 -18.92 -4.23 8.36
CA LYS A 51 -19.27 -3.15 7.43
C LYS A 51 -18.07 -2.64 6.65
N GLN A 52 -16.94 -2.39 7.32
CA GLN A 52 -15.76 -1.80 6.70
C GLN A 52 -14.49 -2.62 6.93
N LEU A 53 -13.67 -2.74 5.88
CA LEU A 53 -12.27 -3.16 5.94
C LEU A 53 -11.38 -1.96 5.61
N ILE A 54 -10.54 -1.56 6.54
CA ILE A 54 -9.65 -0.40 6.39
C ILE A 54 -8.21 -0.88 6.31
N ILE A 55 -7.54 -0.54 5.22
CA ILE A 55 -6.13 -0.87 5.01
C ILE A 55 -5.30 0.41 5.11
N LEU A 56 -4.23 0.36 5.89
CA LEU A 56 -3.30 1.48 6.10
C LEU A 56 -1.95 1.18 5.44
N LEU A 57 -1.53 2.01 4.48
CA LEU A 57 -0.24 1.93 3.80
C LEU A 57 0.72 3.02 4.28
N HIS A 58 1.87 2.58 4.75
CA HIS A 58 2.92 3.46 5.28
C HIS A 58 3.73 4.18 4.19
N GLY A 59 4.31 5.32 4.55
CA GLY A 59 5.28 6.06 3.74
C GLY A 59 6.68 5.40 3.68
N ASP A 60 7.61 6.09 3.03
CA ASP A 60 8.99 5.64 2.93
C ASP A 60 9.79 5.98 4.19
N HIS A 61 10.55 5.02 4.69
CA HIS A 61 11.46 5.20 5.82
C HIS A 61 12.76 4.43 5.57
N ARG A 62 13.91 5.04 5.90
CA ARG A 62 15.25 4.46 5.61
C ARG A 62 15.45 3.05 6.18
N LYS A 63 14.96 2.79 7.38
CA LYS A 63 15.14 1.50 8.07
C LYS A 63 14.18 0.41 7.56
N ARG A 64 13.27 0.73 6.64
CA ARG A 64 12.21 -0.19 6.20
C ARG A 64 11.46 -0.85 7.36
N ASP A 65 11.28 -0.09 8.41
CA ASP A 65 10.49 -0.46 9.59
C ASP A 65 9.38 0.60 9.75
N ILE A 66 8.15 0.14 9.84
CA ILE A 66 6.97 1.01 9.96
C ILE A 66 6.93 1.69 11.33
N GLY A 67 7.65 1.15 12.30
CA GLY A 67 7.61 1.63 13.68
C GLY A 67 6.27 1.40 14.35
N GLY A 68 5.88 2.32 15.23
CA GLY A 68 4.68 2.21 16.06
C GLY A 68 3.49 3.07 15.64
N ILE A 69 3.65 4.00 14.68
CA ILE A 69 2.64 5.05 14.42
C ILE A 69 1.39 4.46 13.75
N LEU A 70 1.51 3.84 12.57
CA LEU A 70 0.36 3.21 11.93
C LEU A 70 -0.22 2.06 12.76
N PRO A 71 0.58 1.20 13.42
CA PRO A 71 0.06 0.28 14.42
C PRO A 71 -0.76 0.94 15.55
N ALA A 72 -0.40 2.14 15.99
CA ALA A 72 -1.20 2.89 16.98
C ALA A 72 -2.52 3.40 16.39
N PHE A 73 -2.57 3.70 15.10
CA PHE A 73 -3.81 4.12 14.41
C PHE A 73 -4.85 3.00 14.39
N VAL A 74 -4.44 1.74 14.22
CA VAL A 74 -5.34 0.58 14.26
C VAL A 74 -6.25 0.64 15.49
N ASN A 75 -5.66 0.73 16.69
CA ASN A 75 -6.41 0.75 17.95
C ASN A 75 -7.34 1.96 18.12
N LYS A 76 -7.16 3.01 17.31
CA LYS A 76 -7.96 4.24 17.38
C LYS A 76 -9.07 4.29 16.32
N ILE A 77 -8.92 3.51 15.24
CA ILE A 77 -9.87 3.46 14.11
C ILE A 77 -10.75 2.21 14.20
N GLU A 78 -10.20 1.08 14.69
CA GLU A 78 -10.92 -0.17 14.88
C GLU A 78 -12.13 0.00 15.82
N ASN A 79 -13.23 -0.64 15.48
CA ASN A 79 -14.42 -0.76 16.32
C ASN A 79 -15.23 -2.02 15.94
N LYS A 80 -16.46 -2.16 16.46
CA LYS A 80 -17.34 -3.32 16.18
C LYS A 80 -17.68 -3.49 14.69
N ASP A 81 -17.71 -2.42 13.91
CA ASP A 81 -18.12 -2.42 12.50
C ASP A 81 -16.92 -2.39 11.54
N ARG A 82 -15.68 -2.36 12.07
CA ARG A 82 -14.45 -2.13 11.29
C ARG A 82 -13.37 -3.15 11.60
N ASN A 83 -12.83 -3.78 10.55
CA ASN A 83 -11.51 -4.41 10.60
C ASN A 83 -10.46 -3.43 10.07
N VAL A 84 -9.33 -3.32 10.75
CA VAL A 84 -8.27 -2.37 10.39
C VAL A 84 -6.93 -3.09 10.33
N PHE A 85 -6.21 -2.98 9.20
CA PHE A 85 -4.89 -3.57 9.02
C PHE A 85 -3.88 -2.56 8.48
N VAL A 86 -2.66 -2.63 8.99
CA VAL A 86 -1.47 -2.07 8.35
C VAL A 86 -0.84 -3.17 7.51
N ILE A 87 -0.62 -2.93 6.23
CA ILE A 87 0.19 -3.80 5.37
C ILE A 87 1.63 -3.30 5.38
N ALA A 88 2.57 -4.17 5.75
CA ALA A 88 3.98 -3.93 5.49
C ALA A 88 4.25 -4.17 4.01
N ARG A 89 4.65 -3.13 3.26
CA ARG A 89 4.99 -3.24 1.85
C ARG A 89 6.16 -4.24 1.64
N PRO A 90 6.35 -4.81 0.42
CA PRO A 90 7.42 -5.76 0.15
C PRO A 90 8.80 -5.30 0.68
N GLY A 91 9.46 -6.16 1.47
CA GLY A 91 10.74 -5.88 2.11
C GLY A 91 10.69 -5.04 3.40
N TRP A 92 9.50 -4.64 3.87
CA TRP A 92 9.33 -3.84 5.09
C TRP A 92 8.94 -4.69 6.30
N LYS A 93 9.17 -4.12 7.48
CA LYS A 93 8.80 -4.73 8.76
C LYS A 93 7.65 -3.97 9.42
N VAL A 94 6.77 -4.74 10.07
CA VAL A 94 5.79 -4.23 11.03
C VAL A 94 5.91 -5.02 12.33
N LYS A 95 6.33 -4.35 13.41
CA LYS A 95 6.69 -5.02 14.66
C LYS A 95 7.77 -6.11 14.42
N LYS A 96 7.51 -7.36 14.80
CA LYS A 96 8.45 -8.49 14.63
C LYS A 96 8.30 -9.21 13.27
N ARG A 97 7.36 -8.80 12.41
CA ARG A 97 7.04 -9.45 11.13
C ARG A 97 7.62 -8.67 9.97
N LYS A 98 8.01 -9.37 8.91
CA LYS A 98 8.56 -8.77 7.70
C LYS A 98 7.86 -9.36 6.48
N SER A 99 7.56 -8.51 5.51
CA SER A 99 7.13 -8.94 4.17
C SER A 99 8.31 -9.35 3.32
N ASP A 100 8.09 -10.36 2.51
CA ASP A 100 9.06 -10.79 1.50
C ASP A 100 9.19 -9.79 0.35
N GLY A 101 10.14 -10.03 -0.54
CA GLY A 101 10.34 -9.21 -1.73
C GLY A 101 10.93 -7.82 -1.45
N GLY A 102 10.59 -6.89 -2.33
CA GLY A 102 11.10 -5.52 -2.29
C GLY A 102 12.53 -5.38 -2.80
N ASP A 103 13.06 -4.16 -2.77
CA ASP A 103 14.45 -3.86 -3.18
C ASP A 103 15.41 -3.99 -1.99
N SER A 104 16.35 -4.92 -2.05
CA SER A 104 17.36 -5.14 -1.02
C SER A 104 18.34 -3.95 -0.85
N ARG A 105 18.46 -3.09 -1.88
CA ARG A 105 19.43 -1.98 -1.91
C ARG A 105 19.06 -0.80 -1.02
N GLY A 106 17.83 -0.74 -0.51
CA GLY A 106 17.34 0.37 0.31
C GLY A 106 16.55 1.43 -0.46
N VAL A 107 15.88 2.33 0.28
CA VAL A 107 14.85 3.22 -0.24
C VAL A 107 15.37 4.22 -1.30
N ASP A 108 16.58 4.69 -1.25
CA ASP A 108 17.09 5.73 -2.17
C ASP A 108 18.08 5.20 -3.22
N ARG A 109 18.25 3.88 -3.33
CA ARG A 109 19.27 3.27 -4.20
C ARG A 109 18.72 2.67 -5.48
N GLY A 110 17.71 3.25 -6.05
CA GLY A 110 17.08 2.81 -7.30
C GLY A 110 15.63 3.27 -7.34
N ASP A 111 14.93 2.94 -8.40
CA ASP A 111 13.53 3.29 -8.55
C ASP A 111 12.70 2.56 -7.50
N ASN A 112 11.89 3.30 -6.73
CA ASN A 112 10.82 2.76 -5.91
C ASN A 112 9.49 2.81 -6.69
N TYR A 113 8.46 2.23 -6.14
CA TYR A 113 7.13 2.15 -6.75
C TYR A 113 7.12 1.43 -8.11
N ILE A 114 8.02 0.45 -8.28
CA ILE A 114 7.99 -0.44 -9.45
C ILE A 114 6.77 -1.36 -9.29
N PHE A 115 5.89 -1.37 -10.31
CA PHE A 115 4.59 -2.01 -10.20
C PHE A 115 4.68 -3.47 -9.72
N ILE A 116 5.38 -4.34 -10.45
CA ILE A 116 5.46 -5.79 -10.15
C ILE A 116 6.15 -6.07 -8.79
N ARG A 117 7.14 -5.25 -8.41
CA ARG A 117 7.93 -5.48 -7.20
C ARG A 117 7.31 -4.88 -5.94
N ASP A 118 6.77 -3.67 -6.03
CA ASP A 118 6.44 -2.85 -4.85
C ASP A 118 4.94 -2.65 -4.66
N ILE A 119 4.14 -2.72 -5.74
CA ILE A 119 2.72 -2.33 -5.72
C ILE A 119 1.81 -3.54 -5.92
N GLU A 120 2.04 -4.35 -6.93
CA GLU A 120 1.21 -5.51 -7.25
C GLU A 120 1.05 -6.48 -6.08
N PRO A 121 2.11 -6.85 -5.31
CA PRO A 121 1.95 -7.72 -4.15
C PRO A 121 1.04 -7.11 -3.07
N VAL A 122 1.07 -5.80 -2.90
CA VAL A 122 0.19 -5.08 -1.97
C VAL A 122 -1.27 -5.13 -2.46
N ALA A 123 -1.50 -4.85 -3.74
CA ALA A 123 -2.84 -4.89 -4.33
C ALA A 123 -3.45 -6.29 -4.26
N LEU A 124 -2.66 -7.34 -4.53
CA LEU A 124 -3.11 -8.74 -4.42
C LEU A 124 -3.40 -9.14 -2.97
N ALA A 125 -2.59 -8.67 -2.00
CA ALA A 125 -2.86 -8.88 -0.58
C ALA A 125 -4.18 -8.20 -0.16
N ILE A 126 -4.42 -6.96 -0.62
CA ILE A 126 -5.69 -6.25 -0.39
C ILE A 126 -6.86 -7.03 -0.99
N LYS A 127 -6.73 -7.53 -2.23
CA LYS A 127 -7.77 -8.34 -2.89
C LYS A 127 -8.11 -9.58 -2.06
N LYS A 128 -7.12 -10.36 -1.63
CA LYS A 128 -7.33 -11.54 -0.77
C LYS A 128 -7.98 -11.18 0.57
N LEU A 129 -7.59 -10.04 1.16
CA LEU A 129 -8.23 -9.56 2.39
C LEU A 129 -9.70 -9.16 2.14
N LYS A 130 -10.04 -8.50 1.02
CA LYS A 130 -11.42 -8.18 0.63
C LYS A 130 -12.24 -9.47 0.48
N GLU A 131 -11.70 -10.46 -0.22
CA GLU A 131 -12.35 -11.77 -0.41
C GLU A 131 -12.57 -12.53 0.92
N HIS A 132 -11.57 -12.51 1.82
CA HIS A 132 -11.63 -13.20 3.11
C HIS A 132 -12.56 -12.53 4.10
N TYR A 133 -12.48 -11.21 4.26
CA TYR A 133 -13.27 -10.46 5.24
C TYR A 133 -14.66 -10.09 4.74
N ASN A 134 -14.91 -10.13 3.44
CA ASN A 134 -16.19 -9.82 2.78
C ASN A 134 -16.87 -8.53 3.33
N PRO A 135 -16.18 -7.37 3.31
CA PRO A 135 -16.73 -6.12 3.79
C PRO A 135 -17.75 -5.54 2.82
N GLU A 136 -18.67 -4.71 3.33
CA GLU A 136 -19.52 -3.88 2.48
C GLU A 136 -18.72 -2.78 1.78
N GLU A 137 -17.68 -2.26 2.46
CA GLU A 137 -16.82 -1.18 1.96
C GLU A 137 -15.35 -1.47 2.29
N LEU A 138 -14.47 -1.36 1.30
CA LEU A 138 -13.02 -1.42 1.44
C LEU A 138 -12.40 -0.03 1.30
N ILE A 139 -11.80 0.46 2.40
CA ILE A 139 -11.15 1.77 2.48
C ILE A 139 -9.64 1.59 2.48
N LEU A 140 -8.95 2.29 1.57
CA LEU A 140 -7.50 2.26 1.47
C LEU A 140 -6.89 3.62 1.82
N PHE A 141 -6.27 3.71 3.00
CA PHE A 141 -5.49 4.87 3.41
C PHE A 141 -4.02 4.71 3.04
N GLY A 142 -3.44 5.71 2.38
CA GLY A 142 -2.01 5.80 2.10
C GLY A 142 -1.40 7.10 2.59
N TYR A 143 -0.18 7.00 3.19
CA TYR A 143 0.61 8.16 3.57
C TYR A 143 1.90 8.24 2.77
N SER A 144 2.23 9.43 2.22
CA SER A 144 3.49 9.67 1.49
C SER A 144 3.72 8.65 0.37
N GLY A 145 4.77 7.85 0.43
CA GLY A 145 4.98 6.72 -0.51
C GLY A 145 3.81 5.73 -0.53
N GLY A 146 3.14 5.50 0.60
CA GLY A 146 1.91 4.70 0.66
C GLY A 146 0.76 5.35 -0.12
N ALA A 147 0.65 6.69 -0.10
CA ALA A 147 -0.33 7.41 -0.90
C ALA A 147 -0.05 7.30 -2.41
N ALA A 148 1.22 7.30 -2.82
CA ALA A 148 1.57 7.01 -4.21
C ALA A 148 1.14 5.59 -4.61
N LEU A 149 1.37 4.59 -3.75
CA LEU A 149 0.88 3.23 -3.99
C LEU A 149 -0.65 3.19 -4.11
N THR A 150 -1.37 3.83 -3.17
CA THR A 150 -2.84 3.93 -3.19
C THR A 150 -3.33 4.49 -4.53
N GLY A 151 -2.77 5.63 -4.97
CA GLY A 151 -3.16 6.25 -6.24
C GLY A 151 -2.86 5.38 -7.48
N VAL A 152 -1.82 4.54 -7.43
CA VAL A 152 -1.55 3.57 -8.50
C VAL A 152 -2.50 2.38 -8.42
N ILE A 153 -2.81 1.89 -7.21
CA ILE A 153 -3.70 0.74 -7.01
C ILE A 153 -5.09 1.05 -7.54
N ILE A 154 -5.69 2.20 -7.20
CA ILE A 154 -7.02 2.57 -7.68
C ILE A 154 -7.09 2.74 -9.19
N GLY A 155 -5.99 3.15 -9.85
CA GLY A 155 -5.93 3.26 -11.31
C GLY A 155 -5.53 1.97 -12.04
N LYS A 156 -5.06 0.93 -11.35
CA LYS A 156 -4.68 -0.36 -11.94
C LYS A 156 -5.67 -1.48 -11.64
N TYR A 157 -6.42 -1.36 -10.56
CA TYR A 157 -7.38 -2.35 -10.08
C TYR A 157 -8.74 -1.68 -9.87
N SER A 158 -9.40 -1.33 -10.97
CA SER A 158 -10.74 -0.74 -10.96
C SER A 158 -11.72 -1.63 -10.16
N GLY A 159 -12.55 -1.03 -9.30
CA GLY A 159 -13.54 -1.72 -8.47
C GLY A 159 -12.96 -2.50 -7.28
N LEU A 160 -11.61 -2.50 -7.07
CA LEU A 160 -11.03 -3.14 -5.91
C LEU A 160 -11.26 -2.33 -4.63
N ILE A 161 -11.14 -1.02 -4.70
CA ILE A 161 -11.21 -0.06 -3.59
C ILE A 161 -12.47 0.78 -3.74
N ASP A 162 -13.26 0.86 -2.69
CA ASP A 162 -14.49 1.64 -2.68
C ASP A 162 -14.21 3.09 -2.25
N HIS A 163 -13.25 3.30 -1.33
CA HIS A 163 -12.85 4.62 -0.86
C HIS A 163 -11.33 4.72 -0.67
N ALA A 164 -10.69 5.69 -1.29
CA ALA A 164 -9.25 5.94 -1.19
C ALA A 164 -8.96 7.24 -0.43
N ILE A 165 -8.06 7.19 0.57
CA ILE A 165 -7.62 8.37 1.34
C ILE A 165 -6.12 8.55 1.13
N LEU A 166 -5.70 9.63 0.48
CA LEU A 166 -4.31 9.91 0.13
C LEU A 166 -3.76 11.08 0.97
N ALA A 167 -2.84 10.81 1.88
CA ALA A 167 -2.25 11.85 2.72
C ALA A 167 -0.80 12.15 2.31
N GLY A 168 -0.49 13.42 2.01
CA GLY A 168 0.84 13.87 1.60
C GLY A 168 1.39 13.10 0.40
N CYS A 169 0.61 13.03 -0.68
CA CYS A 169 0.90 12.20 -1.85
C CYS A 169 1.94 12.82 -2.77
N PRO A 170 3.02 12.12 -3.14
CA PRO A 170 3.84 12.45 -4.29
C PRO A 170 3.15 11.96 -5.58
N CYS A 171 1.94 12.43 -5.86
CA CYS A 171 1.06 11.88 -6.88
C CYS A 171 1.58 12.05 -8.32
N ASN A 172 2.54 12.95 -8.54
CA ASN A 172 3.38 13.02 -9.74
C ASN A 172 4.82 12.67 -9.36
N VAL A 173 5.17 11.39 -9.43
CA VAL A 173 6.45 10.87 -8.94
C VAL A 173 7.65 11.49 -9.66
N PRO A 174 7.71 11.62 -11.00
CA PRO A 174 8.83 12.26 -11.70
C PRO A 174 9.03 13.73 -11.28
N GLU A 175 7.97 14.51 -11.23
CA GLU A 175 8.07 15.93 -10.82
C GLU A 175 8.40 16.08 -9.32
N TRP A 176 7.89 15.21 -8.47
CA TRP A 176 8.27 15.19 -7.07
C TRP A 176 9.77 14.87 -6.90
N ARG A 177 10.34 13.91 -7.64
CA ARG A 177 11.77 13.58 -7.61
C ARG A 177 12.62 14.77 -8.06
N LYS A 178 12.23 15.44 -9.14
CA LYS A 178 12.87 16.66 -9.64
C LYS A 178 12.82 17.78 -8.59
N TYR A 179 11.66 18.02 -8.01
CA TYR A 179 11.47 19.00 -6.92
C TYR A 179 12.41 18.73 -5.73
N ARG A 180 12.52 17.45 -5.36
CA ARG A 180 13.39 17.03 -4.25
C ARG A 180 14.88 17.03 -4.58
N LYS A 181 15.27 17.31 -5.82
CA LYS A 181 16.67 17.24 -6.32
C LYS A 181 17.32 15.89 -5.98
N LYS A 182 16.61 14.79 -6.11
CA LYS A 182 17.00 13.45 -5.71
C LYS A 182 17.44 12.60 -6.90
N GLY A 183 18.62 12.84 -7.45
CA GLY A 183 19.28 11.98 -8.44
C GLY A 183 18.40 11.60 -9.63
N SER A 184 18.27 10.31 -9.97
CA SER A 184 17.43 9.86 -11.07
C SER A 184 15.95 10.16 -10.81
N GLY A 185 15.21 10.51 -11.87
CA GLY A 185 13.77 10.77 -11.81
C GLY A 185 12.91 9.53 -11.55
N TRP A 186 13.51 8.38 -11.27
CA TRP A 186 12.83 7.09 -11.12
C TRP A 186 11.99 6.70 -12.36
N PRO A 187 12.61 6.52 -13.53
CA PRO A 187 11.89 6.35 -14.81
C PRO A 187 11.03 5.09 -14.85
N ARG A 188 11.32 4.07 -14.02
CA ARG A 188 10.55 2.82 -13.96
C ARG A 188 9.44 2.83 -12.91
N SER A 189 9.31 3.92 -12.16
CA SER A 189 8.29 4.05 -11.12
C SER A 189 6.91 4.27 -11.72
N SER A 190 5.91 3.56 -11.21
CA SER A 190 4.53 3.89 -11.48
C SER A 190 4.16 5.19 -10.76
N SER A 191 3.31 5.99 -11.38
CA SER A 191 2.92 7.30 -10.86
C SER A 191 1.42 7.52 -10.98
N PRO A 192 0.73 7.93 -9.89
CA PRO A 192 -0.73 8.08 -9.88
C PRO A 192 -1.29 8.92 -11.02
N HIS A 193 -0.68 10.08 -11.30
CA HIS A 193 -1.18 11.02 -12.31
C HIS A 193 -1.30 10.43 -13.72
N ASN A 194 -0.56 9.36 -14.04
CA ASN A 194 -0.62 8.69 -15.34
C ASN A 194 -1.79 7.70 -15.47
N LEU A 195 -2.54 7.48 -14.40
CA LEU A 195 -3.53 6.41 -14.32
C LEU A 195 -4.94 6.94 -14.03
N VAL A 196 -5.12 8.25 -13.99
CA VAL A 196 -6.38 8.87 -13.58
C VAL A 196 -7.55 8.45 -14.47
N SER A 197 -7.34 8.35 -15.78
CA SER A 197 -8.38 7.92 -16.75
C SER A 197 -8.86 6.47 -16.56
N ASN A 198 -8.11 5.66 -15.78
CA ASN A 198 -8.45 4.26 -15.55
C ASN A 198 -9.15 4.04 -14.19
N ILE A 199 -9.31 5.10 -13.40
CA ILE A 199 -9.94 5.03 -12.08
C ILE A 199 -11.44 4.83 -12.26
N ASP A 200 -12.01 3.96 -11.44
CA ASP A 200 -13.45 3.73 -11.37
C ASP A 200 -14.20 5.02 -11.02
N LYS A 201 -15.32 5.26 -11.64
CA LYS A 201 -16.13 6.47 -11.41
C LYS A 201 -16.91 6.42 -10.09
N ASP A 202 -17.17 5.21 -9.60
CA ASP A 202 -17.93 5.00 -8.36
C ASP A 202 -17.05 5.09 -7.10
N ILE A 203 -15.72 5.24 -7.26
CA ILE A 203 -14.82 5.39 -6.13
C ILE A 203 -14.94 6.78 -5.49
N LYS A 204 -14.89 6.84 -4.16
CA LYS A 204 -14.66 8.07 -3.42
C LYS A 204 -13.17 8.28 -3.17
N VAL A 205 -12.68 9.51 -3.33
CA VAL A 205 -11.29 9.87 -3.09
C VAL A 205 -11.18 11.07 -2.15
N ASP A 206 -10.49 10.90 -1.02
CA ASP A 206 -10.11 12.02 -0.14
C ASP A 206 -8.62 12.29 -0.21
N ILE A 207 -8.23 13.54 -0.42
CA ILE A 207 -6.84 13.96 -0.46
C ILE A 207 -6.57 14.88 0.73
N LEU A 208 -5.59 14.50 1.58
CA LEU A 208 -5.19 15.25 2.76
C LEU A 208 -3.83 15.90 2.54
N ILE A 209 -3.76 17.24 2.64
CA ILE A 209 -2.52 17.99 2.43
C ILE A 209 -2.13 18.84 3.64
N GLY A 210 -0.87 18.72 4.06
CA GLY A 210 -0.27 19.65 5.02
C GLY A 210 0.19 20.92 4.30
N LYS A 211 -0.35 22.10 4.68
CA LYS A 211 -0.06 23.39 4.01
C LYS A 211 1.43 23.72 3.94
N ASN A 212 2.21 23.25 4.91
CA ASN A 212 3.64 23.53 5.03
C ASN A 212 4.52 22.32 4.63
N ASP A 213 3.97 21.32 3.93
CA ASP A 213 4.72 20.13 3.51
C ASP A 213 5.75 20.47 2.42
N LYS A 214 7.03 20.50 2.82
CA LYS A 214 8.18 20.69 1.91
C LYS A 214 8.74 19.40 1.35
N ASN A 215 8.23 18.24 1.78
CA ASN A 215 8.65 16.94 1.27
C ASN A 215 7.79 16.53 0.07
N THR A 216 6.51 16.35 0.30
CA THR A 216 5.51 16.15 -0.75
C THR A 216 4.69 17.44 -0.86
N HIS A 217 5.28 18.44 -1.54
CA HIS A 217 4.67 19.77 -1.64
C HIS A 217 3.20 19.68 -2.08
N PRO A 218 2.29 20.42 -1.46
CA PRO A 218 0.85 20.42 -1.75
C PRO A 218 0.49 20.37 -3.23
N LYS A 219 1.23 21.09 -4.07
CA LYS A 219 1.01 21.18 -5.52
C LYS A 219 0.86 19.81 -6.22
N PHE A 220 1.55 18.75 -5.74
CA PHE A 220 1.47 17.43 -6.37
C PHE A 220 0.14 16.73 -6.09
N SER A 221 -0.42 16.97 -4.92
CA SER A 221 -1.75 16.50 -4.56
C SER A 221 -2.84 17.37 -5.19
N GLU A 222 -2.65 18.69 -5.28
CA GLU A 222 -3.55 19.62 -5.93
C GLU A 222 -3.68 19.32 -7.42
N GLN A 223 -2.57 19.12 -8.12
CA GLN A 223 -2.57 18.69 -9.53
C GLN A 223 -3.32 17.36 -9.74
N TYR A 224 -3.15 16.42 -8.82
CA TYR A 224 -3.85 15.13 -8.89
C TYR A 224 -5.35 15.30 -8.62
N TYR A 225 -5.73 16.14 -7.67
CA TYR A 225 -7.11 16.52 -7.44
C TYR A 225 -7.78 17.12 -8.69
N ASP A 226 -7.11 18.06 -9.37
CA ASP A 226 -7.62 18.68 -10.59
C ASP A 226 -7.83 17.64 -11.71
N LEU A 227 -6.90 16.68 -11.85
CA LEU A 227 -7.03 15.59 -12.81
C LEU A 227 -8.21 14.68 -12.47
N LEU A 228 -8.42 14.32 -11.21
CA LEU A 228 -9.56 13.51 -10.77
C LEU A 228 -10.88 14.24 -11.02
N LYS A 229 -10.96 15.54 -10.71
CA LYS A 229 -12.14 16.37 -11.03
C LYS A 229 -12.45 16.40 -12.50
N LYS A 230 -11.43 16.54 -13.36
CA LYS A 230 -11.60 16.52 -14.81
C LYS A 230 -12.19 15.21 -15.32
N GLU A 231 -11.87 14.11 -14.67
CA GLU A 231 -12.41 12.79 -14.96
C GLU A 231 -13.76 12.50 -14.29
N ASN A 232 -14.38 13.48 -13.61
CA ASN A 232 -15.64 13.35 -12.86
C ASN A 232 -15.59 12.30 -11.75
N ILE A 233 -14.43 12.13 -11.11
CA ILE A 233 -14.29 11.31 -9.90
C ILE A 233 -14.82 12.12 -8.70
N ASP A 234 -15.54 11.45 -7.78
CA ASP A 234 -15.90 12.04 -6.49
C ASP A 234 -14.65 12.24 -5.65
N VAL A 235 -14.14 13.48 -5.60
CA VAL A 235 -12.90 13.79 -4.90
C VAL A 235 -13.02 15.02 -4.01
N THR A 236 -12.51 14.89 -2.78
CA THR A 236 -12.41 15.97 -1.78
C THR A 236 -10.94 16.31 -1.51
N LEU A 237 -10.61 17.59 -1.43
CA LEU A 237 -9.28 18.07 -1.04
C LEU A 237 -9.38 18.77 0.31
N THR A 238 -8.78 18.19 1.34
CA THR A 238 -8.74 18.75 2.69
C THR A 238 -7.33 19.20 3.05
N SER A 239 -7.16 20.51 3.29
CA SER A 239 -5.90 21.07 3.76
C SER A 239 -5.90 21.25 5.29
N PHE A 240 -4.78 20.97 5.92
CA PHE A 240 -4.59 21.18 7.36
C PHE A 240 -3.31 21.97 7.65
N ASN A 241 -3.28 22.66 8.78
CA ASN A 241 -2.08 23.35 9.23
C ASN A 241 -1.08 22.32 9.78
N GLY A 242 -0.02 22.06 9.01
CA GLY A 242 1.01 21.06 9.33
C GLY A 242 1.96 20.82 8.16
N ASP A 243 2.99 20.02 8.42
CA ASP A 243 4.00 19.62 7.46
C ASP A 243 4.00 18.09 7.24
N HIS A 244 4.99 17.57 6.48
CA HIS A 244 5.13 16.13 6.26
C HIS A 244 5.27 15.33 7.55
N SER A 245 5.83 15.92 8.61
CA SER A 245 6.06 15.24 9.88
C SER A 245 4.84 15.24 10.81
N THR A 246 3.78 15.97 10.48
CA THR A 246 2.55 16.04 11.29
C THR A 246 1.93 14.66 11.54
N MET A 247 2.10 13.72 10.59
CA MET A 247 1.67 12.33 10.74
C MET A 247 2.15 11.67 12.03
N TRP A 248 3.36 11.97 12.46
CA TRP A 248 3.96 11.39 13.67
C TRP A 248 4.13 12.36 14.82
N LYS A 249 4.16 13.66 14.59
CA LYS A 249 4.21 14.68 15.65
C LYS A 249 2.86 14.94 16.28
N GLU A 250 1.79 14.92 15.46
CA GLU A 250 0.42 15.19 15.86
C GLU A 250 -0.53 14.05 15.43
N PRO A 251 -0.27 12.79 15.86
CA PRO A 251 -0.99 11.63 15.33
C PRO A 251 -2.51 11.69 15.56
N ILE A 252 -2.96 12.29 16.66
CA ILE A 252 -4.40 12.44 16.96
C ILE A 252 -5.09 13.33 15.92
N LYS A 253 -4.45 14.41 15.48
CA LYS A 253 -4.97 15.28 14.43
C LYS A 253 -5.20 14.52 13.13
N ILE A 254 -4.21 13.71 12.72
CA ILE A 254 -4.32 12.91 11.49
C ILE A 254 -5.38 11.82 11.63
N ILE A 255 -5.44 11.13 12.77
CA ILE A 255 -6.49 10.13 13.05
C ILE A 255 -7.89 10.76 12.92
N ASN A 256 -8.09 11.97 13.46
CA ASN A 256 -9.38 12.67 13.37
C ASN A 256 -9.73 13.03 11.92
N LEU A 257 -8.74 13.45 11.11
CA LEU A 257 -8.95 13.71 9.69
C LEU A 257 -9.32 12.44 8.93
N ILE A 258 -8.64 11.32 9.21
CA ILE A 258 -8.96 10.02 8.61
C ILE A 258 -10.37 9.58 9.01
N LYS A 259 -10.71 9.65 10.29
CA LYS A 259 -12.07 9.30 10.77
C LYS A 259 -13.14 10.15 10.10
N LYS A 260 -12.92 11.47 10.00
CA LYS A 260 -13.85 12.35 9.30
C LYS A 260 -14.04 11.92 7.84
N ALA A 261 -12.97 11.56 7.13
CA ALA A 261 -13.07 11.08 5.76
C ALA A 261 -13.82 9.73 5.67
N ILE A 262 -13.55 8.80 6.61
CA ILE A 262 -14.23 7.49 6.66
C ILE A 262 -15.73 7.65 6.95
N ASP A 263 -16.11 8.59 7.82
CA ASP A 263 -17.47 8.74 8.33
C ASP A 263 -18.32 9.72 7.48
N SER A 264 -17.75 10.34 6.42
CA SER A 264 -18.44 11.21 5.48
C SER A 264 -19.02 10.47 4.30
#